data_4ef009d7d534d6beb6afcfb1b7ac6740
#
_entry.id   4ef009d7d534d6beb6afcfb1b7ac6740
#
_cell.length_a   1.000
_cell.length_b   1.000
_cell.length_c   1.000
_cell.angle_alpha   90.00
_cell.angle_beta   90.00
_cell.angle_gamma   90.00
#
_symmetry.space_group_name_H-M   'P 1'
#
loop_
_entity.id
_entity.type
_entity.pdbx_description
1 polymer ?
#
loop_
_entity_poly.entity_id
_entity_poly.type
_entity_poly.pdbx_seq_one_letter_code
_entity_poly.pdbx_strand_id
1 'polypeptide(L)'
;MKPATTVVLLRPTKSNDRREAFEVFLVKRAARSGFMGGMYVFPGGKLDPADQTDSAKKLVSQSGYLRWQERIHSSDFSRPAVDEALAKGLLVASVREVFEEAGVLLAKVGSTGQVLQTDVTETKTRFLEWRARLAKGECSFADFLTAEDLYLDPVMLTYFAHWITPSREKRRYDTRFFVAYQPIGQEAVVDDHEAVDGVWRTPKEAISDYRQGDIALAPPTLRILEDLSGHISVSHVIDWAAGRDVWPIMPKVGTVNDQIAILLPWDPGFEATDGESILGLPHPHPNAEGPSRVVLEGQQWHSRNDFAQSSVDD
;
A
#
# COMPACT_ATOMS: atom_id res chain seq x y z
N MET A 1 1.35 16.25 8.80
CA MET A 1 1.07 15.03 8.04
C MET A 1 2.40 14.33 7.79
N LYS A 2 2.47 12.99 7.86
CA LYS A 2 3.73 12.24 7.71
C LYS A 2 3.68 11.45 6.39
N PRO A 3 4.71 11.56 5.53
CA PRO A 3 4.83 10.70 4.37
C PRO A 3 4.90 9.23 4.79
N ALA A 4 4.23 8.37 4.04
CA ALA A 4 4.16 6.93 4.28
C ALA A 4 4.05 6.17 2.96
N THR A 5 4.33 4.89 3.01
CA THR A 5 4.25 3.98 1.87
C THR A 5 3.52 2.70 2.25
N THR A 6 2.89 2.08 1.28
CA THR A 6 2.27 0.76 1.42
C THR A 6 2.49 -0.02 0.14
N VAL A 7 2.81 -1.29 0.26
CA VAL A 7 3.06 -2.16 -0.89
C VAL A 7 2.07 -3.32 -0.89
N VAL A 8 1.30 -3.42 -1.95
CA VAL A 8 0.47 -4.58 -2.24
C VAL A 8 1.36 -5.63 -2.92
N LEU A 9 1.82 -6.59 -2.14
CA LEU A 9 2.64 -7.67 -2.63
C LEU A 9 1.74 -8.72 -3.29
N LEU A 10 2.05 -9.09 -4.53
CA LEU A 10 1.25 -9.96 -5.38
C LEU A 10 2.01 -11.23 -5.72
N ARG A 11 1.31 -12.37 -5.75
CA ARG A 11 1.83 -13.62 -6.32
C ARG A 11 0.74 -14.35 -7.10
N PRO A 12 1.11 -15.23 -8.06
CA PRO A 12 0.13 -16.14 -8.65
C PRO A 12 -0.45 -17.06 -7.59
N THR A 13 -1.75 -17.35 -7.68
CA THR A 13 -2.35 -18.37 -6.79
C THR A 13 -1.76 -19.76 -7.06
N LYS A 14 -1.64 -20.55 -6.01
CA LYS A 14 -1.27 -21.96 -6.10
C LYS A 14 -2.46 -22.86 -6.53
N SER A 15 -3.68 -22.29 -6.56
CA SER A 15 -4.90 -23.01 -6.95
C SER A 15 -4.97 -23.22 -8.46
N ASN A 16 -5.50 -24.39 -8.87
CA ASN A 16 -5.81 -24.68 -10.27
C ASN A 16 -7.10 -23.97 -10.77
N ASP A 17 -7.79 -23.23 -9.90
CA ASP A 17 -8.96 -22.43 -10.29
C ASP A 17 -8.50 -21.16 -11.00
N ARG A 18 -8.59 -21.16 -12.32
CA ARG A 18 -8.20 -20.05 -13.20
C ARG A 18 -9.03 -18.77 -13.01
N ARG A 19 -10.08 -18.79 -12.19
CA ARG A 19 -10.95 -17.61 -11.95
C ARG A 19 -10.38 -16.63 -10.94
N GLU A 20 -9.38 -17.06 -10.14
CA GLU A 20 -8.67 -16.21 -9.19
C GLU A 20 -7.17 -16.46 -9.32
N ALA A 21 -6.53 -15.78 -10.28
CA ALA A 21 -5.18 -16.11 -10.66
C ALA A 21 -4.08 -15.45 -9.81
N PHE A 22 -4.42 -14.67 -8.78
CA PHE A 22 -3.42 -14.06 -7.88
C PHE A 22 -3.93 -13.86 -6.46
N GLU A 23 -2.96 -13.80 -5.55
CA GLU A 23 -3.16 -13.51 -4.13
C GLU A 23 -2.42 -12.22 -3.76
N VAL A 24 -2.91 -11.53 -2.73
CA VAL A 24 -2.27 -10.39 -2.06
C VAL A 24 -1.82 -10.81 -0.68
N PHE A 25 -0.71 -10.24 -0.20
CA PHE A 25 -0.25 -10.46 1.17
C PHE A 25 -0.80 -9.40 2.11
N LEU A 26 -1.43 -9.84 3.20
CA LEU A 26 -1.97 -8.99 4.25
C LEU A 26 -1.28 -9.33 5.57
N VAL A 27 -0.95 -8.31 6.35
CA VAL A 27 -0.38 -8.44 7.69
C VAL A 27 -1.37 -7.95 8.74
N LYS A 28 -1.52 -8.68 9.83
CA LYS A 28 -2.35 -8.27 10.97
C LYS A 28 -1.52 -7.42 11.93
N ARG A 29 -1.90 -6.18 12.11
CA ARG A 29 -1.25 -5.28 13.06
C ARG A 29 -1.53 -5.72 14.49
N ALA A 30 -0.51 -5.64 15.36
CA ALA A 30 -0.71 -5.91 16.77
C ALA A 30 -1.82 -5.02 17.36
N ALA A 31 -2.67 -5.58 18.22
CA ALA A 31 -3.81 -4.85 18.82
C ALA A 31 -3.40 -3.58 19.58
N ARG A 32 -2.16 -3.56 20.12
CA ARG A 32 -1.55 -2.41 20.79
C ARG A 32 -1.09 -1.29 19.85
N SER A 33 -1.13 -1.51 18.55
CA SER A 33 -0.77 -0.49 17.56
C SER A 33 -1.72 0.69 17.66
N GLY A 34 -1.18 1.88 17.83
CA GLY A 34 -2.00 3.09 18.06
C GLY A 34 -2.77 3.60 16.83
N PHE A 35 -2.67 2.93 15.69
CA PHE A 35 -3.39 3.21 14.46
C PHE A 35 -3.75 1.88 13.78
N MET A 36 -5.04 1.63 13.54
CA MET A 36 -5.57 0.40 12.91
C MET A 36 -5.12 -0.91 13.61
N GLY A 37 -4.98 -0.91 14.95
CA GLY A 37 -4.61 -2.11 15.69
C GLY A 37 -5.62 -3.24 15.53
N GLY A 38 -5.15 -4.48 15.33
CA GLY A 38 -5.98 -5.66 15.11
C GLY A 38 -6.52 -5.82 13.69
N MET A 39 -6.37 -4.82 12.83
CA MET A 39 -6.80 -4.88 11.42
C MET A 39 -5.75 -5.52 10.54
N TYR A 40 -6.18 -6.16 9.46
CA TYR A 40 -5.33 -6.57 8.37
C TYR A 40 -5.11 -5.41 7.40
N VAL A 41 -3.86 -5.20 7.04
CA VAL A 41 -3.39 -4.16 6.12
C VAL A 41 -2.35 -4.73 5.16
N PHE A 42 -2.05 -4.03 4.10
CA PHE A 42 -0.87 -4.34 3.29
C PHE A 42 0.40 -3.89 4.02
N PRO A 43 1.55 -4.56 3.82
CA PRO A 43 2.83 -4.13 4.38
C PRO A 43 3.15 -2.67 4.07
N GLY A 44 3.63 -1.95 5.07
CA GLY A 44 3.98 -0.54 4.88
C GLY A 44 4.03 0.26 6.17
N GLY A 45 4.67 1.41 6.07
CA GLY A 45 4.82 2.33 7.19
C GLY A 45 5.23 3.73 6.79
N LYS A 46 5.70 4.47 7.75
CA LYS A 46 6.13 5.86 7.58
C LYS A 46 7.52 5.94 6.96
N LEU A 47 7.75 7.01 6.23
CA LEU A 47 9.10 7.40 5.84
C LEU A 47 9.91 7.71 7.11
N ASP A 48 11.08 7.07 7.22
CA ASP A 48 12.04 7.34 8.27
C ASP A 48 13.14 8.30 7.76
N PRO A 49 13.72 9.16 8.61
CA PRO A 49 14.88 9.98 8.23
C PRO A 49 16.04 9.16 7.66
N ALA A 50 16.24 7.93 8.12
CA ALA A 50 17.27 7.01 7.61
C ALA A 50 17.05 6.64 6.12
N ASP A 51 15.81 6.61 5.63
CA ASP A 51 15.46 6.31 4.24
C ASP A 51 15.89 7.44 3.28
N GLN A 52 16.12 8.65 3.78
CA GLN A 52 16.48 9.83 3.01
C GLN A 52 17.98 10.20 3.07
N THR A 53 18.80 9.38 3.71
CA THR A 53 20.25 9.60 3.76
C THR A 53 20.89 9.48 2.39
N ASP A 54 22.02 10.12 2.18
CA ASP A 54 22.75 10.00 0.92
C ASP A 54 23.23 8.57 0.63
N SER A 55 23.54 7.80 1.67
CA SER A 55 23.84 6.36 1.55
C SER A 55 22.64 5.58 1.02
N ALA A 56 21.46 5.77 1.57
CA ALA A 56 20.24 5.10 1.12
C ALA A 56 19.86 5.50 -0.31
N LYS A 57 19.90 6.79 -0.64
CA LYS A 57 19.57 7.30 -1.99
C LYS A 57 20.51 6.80 -3.09
N LYS A 58 21.79 6.56 -2.78
CA LYS A 58 22.78 6.01 -3.73
C LYS A 58 22.48 4.56 -4.12
N LEU A 59 21.77 3.83 -3.30
CA LEU A 59 21.37 2.44 -3.58
C LEU A 59 20.16 2.34 -4.51
N VAL A 60 19.53 3.46 -4.86
CA VAL A 60 18.46 3.50 -5.85
C VAL A 60 19.05 3.58 -7.26
N SER A 61 18.74 2.58 -8.09
CA SER A 61 19.18 2.55 -9.49
C SER A 61 18.64 3.75 -10.27
N GLN A 62 19.48 4.35 -11.10
CA GLN A 62 19.05 5.41 -12.04
C GLN A 62 18.22 4.85 -13.20
N SER A 63 18.38 3.56 -13.52
CA SER A 63 17.59 2.90 -14.56
C SER A 63 16.11 2.86 -14.14
N GLY A 64 15.23 3.38 -14.98
CA GLY A 64 13.79 3.47 -14.69
C GLY A 64 13.39 4.54 -13.68
N TYR A 65 14.33 5.12 -12.92
CA TYR A 65 14.03 6.09 -11.88
C TYR A 65 13.31 7.35 -12.41
N LEU A 66 13.74 7.90 -13.54
CA LEU A 66 13.11 9.11 -14.11
C LEU A 66 11.63 8.87 -14.42
N ARG A 67 11.29 7.76 -15.08
CA ARG A 67 9.89 7.41 -15.37
C ARG A 67 9.09 7.20 -14.08
N TRP A 68 9.66 6.54 -13.08
CA TRP A 68 9.03 6.32 -11.79
C TRP A 68 8.80 7.64 -11.04
N GLN A 69 9.79 8.52 -11.03
CA GLN A 69 9.71 9.86 -10.45
C GLN A 69 8.63 10.72 -11.13
N GLU A 70 8.59 10.73 -12.46
CA GLU A 70 7.58 11.45 -13.23
C GLU A 70 6.16 11.03 -12.83
N ARG A 71 5.91 9.76 -12.61
CA ARG A 71 4.61 9.24 -12.16
C ARG A 71 4.22 9.75 -10.77
N ILE A 72 5.18 9.84 -9.86
CA ILE A 72 4.92 10.41 -8.52
C ILE A 72 4.68 11.90 -8.60
N HIS A 73 5.41 12.62 -9.44
CA HIS A 73 5.29 14.07 -9.58
C HIS A 73 4.03 14.49 -10.33
N SER A 74 3.63 13.79 -11.38
CA SER A 74 2.47 14.15 -12.21
C SER A 74 1.16 14.14 -11.42
N SER A 75 1.08 13.37 -10.35
CA SER A 75 -0.08 13.25 -9.48
C SER A 75 0.16 13.86 -8.08
N ASP A 76 1.21 14.67 -7.93
CA ASP A 76 1.57 15.23 -6.62
C ASP A 76 0.88 16.57 -6.38
N PHE A 77 -0.19 16.51 -5.58
CA PHE A 77 -0.87 17.68 -5.01
C PHE A 77 -0.44 17.96 -3.57
N SER A 78 0.59 17.25 -3.09
CA SER A 78 1.14 17.46 -1.75
C SER A 78 1.86 18.81 -1.66
N ARG A 79 1.87 19.37 -0.46
CA ARG A 79 2.59 20.62 -0.20
C ARG A 79 3.44 20.44 1.06
N PRO A 80 4.75 20.49 0.94
CA PRO A 80 5.55 20.75 -0.26
C PRO A 80 5.48 19.61 -1.29
N ALA A 81 5.74 19.95 -2.57
CA ALA A 81 5.83 18.98 -3.64
C ALA A 81 6.91 17.92 -3.36
N VAL A 82 6.72 16.72 -3.92
CA VAL A 82 7.70 15.63 -3.79
C VAL A 82 8.96 16.00 -4.57
N ASP A 83 10.05 16.27 -3.86
CA ASP A 83 11.37 16.43 -4.46
C ASP A 83 12.05 15.07 -4.70
N GLU A 84 13.23 15.08 -5.32
CA GLU A 84 14.01 13.87 -5.60
C GLU A 84 14.37 13.11 -4.30
N ALA A 85 14.70 13.82 -3.24
CA ALA A 85 15.09 13.21 -1.98
C ALA A 85 13.91 12.47 -1.33
N LEU A 86 12.73 13.09 -1.33
CA LEU A 86 11.50 12.46 -0.84
C LEU A 86 11.09 11.29 -1.73
N ALA A 87 11.17 11.43 -3.06
CA ALA A 87 10.81 10.37 -3.99
C ALA A 87 11.70 9.13 -3.79
N LYS A 88 13.02 9.28 -3.71
CA LYS A 88 13.95 8.18 -3.40
C LYS A 88 13.72 7.60 -2.01
N GLY A 89 13.48 8.45 -1.02
CA GLY A 89 13.16 8.02 0.35
C GLY A 89 11.89 7.16 0.40
N LEU A 90 10.83 7.53 -0.32
CA LEU A 90 9.60 6.75 -0.42
C LEU A 90 9.85 5.36 -1.04
N LEU A 91 10.72 5.27 -2.05
CA LEU A 91 11.10 4.00 -2.65
C LEU A 91 11.87 3.13 -1.65
N VAL A 92 12.86 3.70 -0.96
CA VAL A 92 13.62 3.00 0.10
C VAL A 92 12.70 2.52 1.21
N ALA A 93 11.83 3.40 1.72
CA ALA A 93 10.86 3.06 2.76
C ALA A 93 9.92 1.92 2.32
N SER A 94 9.44 1.94 1.06
CA SER A 94 8.57 0.88 0.53
C SER A 94 9.22 -0.49 0.60
N VAL A 95 10.48 -0.59 0.19
CA VAL A 95 11.20 -1.88 0.21
C VAL A 95 11.59 -2.29 1.64
N ARG A 96 12.02 -1.33 2.47
CA ARG A 96 12.36 -1.58 3.87
C ARG A 96 11.18 -2.12 4.65
N GLU A 97 10.02 -1.49 4.56
CA GLU A 97 8.81 -1.91 5.28
C GLU A 97 8.32 -3.30 4.84
N VAL A 98 8.39 -3.62 3.54
CA VAL A 98 8.07 -4.97 3.04
C VAL A 98 9.05 -5.99 3.61
N PHE A 99 10.34 -5.66 3.68
CA PHE A 99 11.33 -6.56 4.25
C PHE A 99 11.13 -6.74 5.76
N GLU A 100 10.89 -5.66 6.50
CA GLU A 100 10.67 -5.69 7.95
C GLU A 100 9.37 -6.41 8.32
N GLU A 101 8.26 -6.19 7.63
CA GLU A 101 6.95 -6.76 7.98
C GLU A 101 6.68 -8.13 7.33
N ALA A 102 7.17 -8.36 6.11
CA ALA A 102 6.88 -9.58 5.34
C ALA A 102 8.13 -10.46 5.05
N GLY A 103 9.35 -10.00 5.35
CA GLY A 103 10.58 -10.73 5.05
C GLY A 103 10.90 -10.85 3.55
N VAL A 104 10.18 -10.13 2.69
CA VAL A 104 10.38 -10.11 1.24
C VAL A 104 11.20 -8.88 0.86
N LEU A 105 12.31 -9.08 0.15
CA LEU A 105 13.20 -8.02 -0.25
C LEU A 105 13.12 -7.77 -1.77
N LEU A 106 12.58 -6.61 -2.13
CA LEU A 106 12.43 -6.14 -3.52
C LEU A 106 13.73 -5.46 -3.97
N ALA A 107 14.78 -6.25 -4.19
CA ALA A 107 16.11 -5.77 -4.53
C ALA A 107 16.77 -6.63 -5.61
N LYS A 108 17.80 -6.07 -6.24
CA LYS A 108 18.65 -6.75 -7.20
C LYS A 108 20.08 -6.84 -6.67
N VAL A 109 20.79 -7.89 -7.09
CA VAL A 109 22.19 -8.12 -6.74
C VAL A 109 23.08 -7.23 -7.61
N GLY A 110 23.98 -6.45 -7.00
CA GLY A 110 24.83 -5.48 -7.68
C GLY A 110 25.73 -6.11 -8.74
N SER A 111 26.38 -7.22 -8.41
CA SER A 111 27.31 -7.93 -9.30
C SER A 111 26.63 -8.60 -10.51
N THR A 112 25.34 -8.96 -10.43
CA THR A 112 24.65 -9.70 -11.50
C THR A 112 23.50 -8.93 -12.15
N GLY A 113 22.93 -7.94 -11.47
CA GLY A 113 21.70 -7.24 -11.87
C GLY A 113 20.43 -8.07 -11.78
N GLN A 114 20.53 -9.30 -11.27
CA GLN A 114 19.38 -10.19 -11.16
C GLN A 114 18.57 -9.89 -9.89
N VAL A 115 17.28 -10.21 -9.93
CA VAL A 115 16.43 -10.14 -8.75
C VAL A 115 16.94 -11.12 -7.70
N LEU A 116 17.04 -10.65 -6.46
CA LEU A 116 17.50 -11.46 -5.34
C LEU A 116 16.61 -12.68 -5.13
N GLN A 117 17.24 -13.85 -4.94
CA GLN A 117 16.59 -15.09 -4.54
C GLN A 117 17.09 -15.50 -3.14
N THR A 118 16.19 -15.97 -2.29
CA THR A 118 16.49 -16.35 -0.90
C THR A 118 16.08 -17.79 -0.57
N ASP A 119 15.89 -18.63 -1.57
CA ASP A 119 15.51 -20.05 -1.42
C ASP A 119 16.64 -20.92 -0.86
N VAL A 120 17.89 -20.46 -0.96
CA VAL A 120 19.03 -21.14 -0.34
C VAL A 120 19.03 -20.91 1.16
N THR A 121 19.06 -21.98 1.95
CA THR A 121 18.98 -21.97 3.43
C THR A 121 19.95 -21.00 4.07
N GLU A 122 21.19 -20.94 3.61
CA GLU A 122 22.21 -20.03 4.13
C GLU A 122 21.84 -18.56 3.94
N THR A 123 21.36 -18.20 2.74
CA THR A 123 20.87 -16.85 2.45
C THR A 123 19.66 -16.50 3.31
N LYS A 124 18.72 -17.43 3.45
CA LYS A 124 17.53 -17.25 4.29
C LYS A 124 17.90 -16.97 5.74
N THR A 125 18.81 -17.77 6.33
CA THR A 125 19.28 -17.58 7.72
C THR A 125 19.96 -16.22 7.89
N ARG A 126 20.88 -15.86 6.99
CA ARG A 126 21.58 -14.57 7.03
C ARG A 126 20.61 -13.38 6.95
N PHE A 127 19.56 -13.47 6.14
CA PHE A 127 18.57 -12.39 6.00
C PHE A 127 17.64 -12.29 7.19
N LEU A 128 17.32 -13.39 7.87
CA LEU A 128 16.64 -13.36 9.15
C LEU A 128 17.48 -12.65 10.23
N GLU A 129 18.79 -12.86 10.26
CA GLU A 129 19.70 -12.15 11.16
C GLU A 129 19.74 -10.64 10.86
N TRP A 130 19.81 -10.25 9.58
CA TRP A 130 19.73 -8.83 9.19
C TRP A 130 18.40 -8.20 9.62
N ARG A 131 17.28 -8.89 9.40
CA ARG A 131 15.95 -8.42 9.81
C ARG A 131 15.88 -8.20 11.32
N ALA A 132 16.41 -9.13 12.11
CA ALA A 132 16.49 -9.00 13.55
C ALA A 132 17.36 -7.82 14.02
N ARG A 133 18.48 -7.55 13.34
CA ARG A 133 19.34 -6.39 13.63
C ARG A 133 18.68 -5.06 13.27
N LEU A 134 17.98 -5.01 12.15
CA LEU A 134 17.18 -3.83 11.75
C LEU A 134 16.09 -3.53 12.79
N ALA A 135 15.32 -4.54 13.20
CA ALA A 135 14.28 -4.39 14.22
C ALA A 135 14.79 -3.86 15.57
N LYS A 136 16.06 -4.17 15.92
CA LYS A 136 16.74 -3.66 17.12
C LYS A 136 17.41 -2.29 16.92
N GLY A 137 17.42 -1.76 15.68
CA GLY A 137 18.14 -0.52 15.36
C GLY A 137 19.69 -0.65 15.44
N GLU A 138 20.23 -1.86 15.32
CA GLU A 138 21.67 -2.14 15.37
C GLU A 138 22.38 -1.79 14.05
N CYS A 139 21.64 -1.62 12.97
CA CYS A 139 22.12 -1.18 11.65
C CYS A 139 21.03 -0.44 10.89
N SER A 140 21.40 0.34 9.89
CA SER A 140 20.46 0.92 8.96
C SER A 140 20.13 -0.04 7.81
N PHE A 141 19.00 0.21 7.12
CA PHE A 141 18.65 -0.55 5.92
C PHE A 141 19.69 -0.36 4.80
N ALA A 142 20.30 0.82 4.70
CA ALA A 142 21.38 1.10 3.75
C ALA A 142 22.66 0.30 4.06
N ASP A 143 23.00 0.11 5.34
CA ASP A 143 24.15 -0.72 5.74
C ASP A 143 23.92 -2.18 5.32
N PHE A 144 22.71 -2.68 5.55
CA PHE A 144 22.34 -4.03 5.12
C PHE A 144 22.48 -4.22 3.60
N LEU A 145 21.84 -3.35 2.80
CA LEU A 145 21.90 -3.45 1.34
C LEU A 145 23.35 -3.35 0.83
N THR A 146 24.15 -2.47 1.42
CA THR A 146 25.57 -2.30 1.05
C THR A 146 26.39 -3.56 1.37
N ALA A 147 26.21 -4.14 2.55
CA ALA A 147 26.93 -5.33 2.98
C ALA A 147 26.61 -6.58 2.13
N GLU A 148 25.40 -6.64 1.59
CA GLU A 148 24.91 -7.76 0.76
C GLU A 148 25.04 -7.50 -0.75
N ASP A 149 25.73 -6.42 -1.19
CA ASP A 149 25.85 -6.02 -2.60
C ASP A 149 24.49 -5.89 -3.30
N LEU A 150 23.54 -5.19 -2.67
CA LEU A 150 22.18 -5.05 -3.15
C LEU A 150 21.86 -3.61 -3.53
N TYR A 151 20.99 -3.45 -4.54
CA TYR A 151 20.44 -2.16 -4.91
C TYR A 151 18.93 -2.24 -5.18
N LEU A 152 18.26 -1.10 -5.10
CA LEU A 152 16.83 -0.97 -5.30
C LEU A 152 16.55 -0.51 -6.74
N ASP A 153 15.74 -1.30 -7.44
CA ASP A 153 15.32 -0.96 -8.80
C ASP A 153 13.88 -0.44 -8.79
N PRO A 154 13.65 0.83 -9.17
CA PRO A 154 12.32 1.42 -9.19
C PRO A 154 11.28 0.65 -10.02
N VAL A 155 11.74 -0.13 -11.01
CA VAL A 155 10.84 -0.94 -11.88
C VAL A 155 10.11 -2.04 -11.11
N MET A 156 10.61 -2.42 -9.92
CA MET A 156 9.98 -3.45 -9.08
C MET A 156 8.74 -2.95 -8.34
N LEU A 157 8.51 -1.63 -8.32
CA LEU A 157 7.40 -0.97 -7.62
C LEU A 157 6.57 -0.14 -8.61
N THR A 158 5.31 -0.47 -8.78
CA THR A 158 4.39 0.31 -9.62
C THR A 158 3.46 1.14 -8.75
N TYR A 159 3.57 2.46 -8.82
CA TYR A 159 2.70 3.40 -8.11
C TYR A 159 1.29 3.38 -8.70
N PHE A 160 0.24 3.19 -7.83
CA PHE A 160 -1.11 3.02 -8.34
C PHE A 160 -2.21 3.71 -7.53
N ALA A 161 -1.97 4.10 -6.27
CA ALA A 161 -2.96 4.78 -5.47
C ALA A 161 -2.32 5.72 -4.44
N HIS A 162 -3.05 6.76 -4.04
CA HIS A 162 -2.58 7.77 -3.09
C HIS A 162 -3.71 8.10 -2.11
N TRP A 163 -3.52 7.75 -0.85
CA TRP A 163 -4.51 8.00 0.20
C TRP A 163 -3.96 8.94 1.26
N ILE A 164 -4.73 9.95 1.59
CA ILE A 164 -4.39 10.93 2.61
C ILE A 164 -5.39 10.81 3.75
N THR A 165 -4.90 10.68 4.97
CA THR A 165 -5.77 10.59 6.15
C THR A 165 -6.65 11.83 6.28
N PRO A 166 -7.95 11.71 6.57
CA PRO A 166 -8.87 12.82 6.78
C PRO A 166 -8.35 13.87 7.75
N SER A 167 -8.71 15.13 7.54
CA SER A 167 -8.20 16.26 8.34
C SER A 167 -8.59 16.21 9.83
N ARG A 168 -9.68 15.54 10.17
CA ARG A 168 -10.17 15.38 11.55
C ARG A 168 -9.40 14.36 12.38
N GLU A 169 -8.57 13.53 11.74
CA GLU A 169 -7.78 12.52 12.43
C GLU A 169 -6.56 13.11 13.15
N LYS A 170 -6.30 12.66 14.38
CA LYS A 170 -5.15 13.11 15.18
C LYS A 170 -3.80 12.69 14.60
N ARG A 171 -3.76 11.51 13.96
CA ARG A 171 -2.57 10.96 13.31
C ARG A 171 -2.84 10.88 11.81
N ARG A 172 -2.13 11.70 11.06
CA ARG A 172 -2.36 11.80 9.61
C ARG A 172 -1.13 11.37 8.84
N TYR A 173 -1.39 10.55 7.82
CA TYR A 173 -0.42 10.04 6.88
C TYR A 173 -0.78 10.47 5.47
N ASP A 174 0.25 10.71 4.68
CA ASP A 174 0.21 10.93 3.24
C ASP A 174 0.82 9.68 2.61
N THR A 175 -0.03 8.70 2.27
CA THR A 175 0.38 7.33 1.95
C THR A 175 0.30 7.05 0.47
N ARG A 176 1.43 6.72 -0.12
CA ARG A 176 1.54 6.25 -1.50
C ARG A 176 1.55 4.73 -1.55
N PHE A 177 0.68 4.18 -2.40
CA PHE A 177 0.50 2.75 -2.55
C PHE A 177 1.15 2.26 -3.84
N PHE A 178 1.89 1.18 -3.69
CA PHE A 178 2.58 0.51 -4.79
C PHE A 178 2.09 -0.92 -4.91
N VAL A 179 2.08 -1.47 -6.12
CA VAL A 179 1.99 -2.91 -6.34
C VAL A 179 3.35 -3.45 -6.69
N ALA A 180 3.67 -4.65 -6.22
CA ALA A 180 4.90 -5.36 -6.51
C ALA A 180 4.65 -6.85 -6.69
N TYR A 181 5.38 -7.46 -7.61
CA TYR A 181 5.43 -8.92 -7.74
C TYR A 181 6.35 -9.50 -6.67
N GLN A 182 5.89 -10.54 -5.96
CA GLN A 182 6.76 -11.30 -5.05
C GLN A 182 7.87 -11.98 -5.84
N PRO A 183 9.14 -11.72 -5.55
CA PRO A 183 10.24 -12.38 -6.24
C PRO A 183 10.18 -13.91 -6.08
N ILE A 184 10.48 -14.63 -7.16
CA ILE A 184 10.56 -16.09 -7.14
C ILE A 184 11.68 -16.51 -6.17
N GLY A 185 11.43 -17.55 -5.39
CA GLY A 185 12.38 -18.05 -4.38
C GLY A 185 12.36 -17.27 -3.06
N GLN A 186 11.45 -16.31 -2.89
CA GLN A 186 11.21 -15.65 -1.61
C GLN A 186 9.84 -16.06 -1.05
N GLU A 187 9.76 -16.23 0.27
CA GLU A 187 8.51 -16.50 0.98
C GLU A 187 8.19 -15.34 1.93
N ALA A 188 6.94 -14.86 1.88
CA ALA A 188 6.48 -13.87 2.85
C ALA A 188 6.23 -14.54 4.21
N VAL A 189 6.95 -14.06 5.22
CA VAL A 189 6.85 -14.52 6.61
C VAL A 189 6.85 -13.30 7.51
N VAL A 190 5.79 -13.16 8.33
CA VAL A 190 5.72 -12.08 9.32
C VAL A 190 6.79 -12.24 10.40
N ASP A 191 7.16 -11.12 10.98
CA ASP A 191 7.97 -11.05 12.19
C ASP A 191 7.03 -10.78 13.37
N ASP A 192 7.14 -11.55 14.45
CA ASP A 192 6.28 -11.46 15.63
C ASP A 192 6.41 -10.13 16.42
N HIS A 193 7.21 -9.17 15.94
CA HIS A 193 7.44 -7.88 16.62
C HIS A 193 6.34 -6.84 16.36
N GLU A 194 6.00 -6.57 15.10
CA GLU A 194 5.00 -5.55 14.71
C GLU A 194 3.74 -6.15 14.11
N ALA A 195 3.85 -7.27 13.39
CA ALA A 195 2.75 -8.03 12.83
C ALA A 195 2.58 -9.35 13.58
N VAL A 196 1.36 -9.68 13.95
CA VAL A 196 1.04 -10.89 14.72
C VAL A 196 0.56 -12.05 13.84
N ASP A 197 0.28 -11.78 12.57
CA ASP A 197 -0.17 -12.76 11.59
C ASP A 197 0.03 -12.24 10.17
N GLY A 198 0.22 -13.14 9.21
CA GLY A 198 0.36 -12.79 7.81
C GLY A 198 -0.31 -13.84 6.92
N VAL A 199 -1.16 -13.38 6.01
CA VAL A 199 -1.96 -14.28 5.18
C VAL A 199 -1.89 -13.88 3.71
N TRP A 200 -1.83 -14.90 2.85
CA TRP A 200 -2.10 -14.76 1.44
C TRP A 200 -3.60 -15.02 1.20
N ARG A 201 -4.25 -14.10 0.49
CA ARG A 201 -5.65 -14.23 0.09
C ARG A 201 -5.82 -13.68 -1.31
N THR A 202 -6.69 -14.28 -2.08
CA THR A 202 -7.22 -13.57 -3.24
C THR A 202 -8.01 -12.34 -2.76
N PRO A 203 -8.11 -11.25 -3.56
CA PRO A 203 -8.90 -10.09 -3.16
C PRO A 203 -10.34 -10.44 -2.76
N LYS A 204 -10.97 -11.39 -3.46
CA LYS A 204 -12.35 -11.84 -3.15
C LYS A 204 -12.44 -12.62 -1.85
N GLU A 205 -11.47 -13.51 -1.57
CA GLU A 205 -11.42 -14.22 -0.29
C GLU A 205 -11.26 -13.22 0.86
N ALA A 206 -10.34 -12.26 0.76
CA ALA A 206 -10.14 -11.25 1.79
C ALA A 206 -11.42 -10.43 2.05
N ILE A 207 -12.16 -10.04 0.99
CA ILE A 207 -13.45 -9.36 1.12
C ILE A 207 -14.50 -10.29 1.75
N SER A 208 -14.50 -11.57 1.39
CA SER A 208 -15.41 -12.57 1.98
C SER A 208 -15.14 -12.77 3.46
N ASP A 209 -13.88 -13.01 3.86
CA ASP A 209 -13.45 -13.17 5.26
C ASP A 209 -13.83 -11.91 6.09
N TYR A 210 -13.67 -10.71 5.49
CA TYR A 210 -14.11 -9.46 6.10
C TYR A 210 -15.61 -9.41 6.34
N ARG A 211 -16.42 -9.76 5.33
CA ARG A 211 -17.90 -9.77 5.45
C ARG A 211 -18.42 -10.80 6.43
N GLN A 212 -17.69 -11.91 6.62
CA GLN A 212 -18.00 -12.94 7.63
C GLN A 212 -17.56 -12.53 9.04
N GLY A 213 -16.74 -11.49 9.16
CA GLY A 213 -16.21 -11.02 10.44
C GLY A 213 -14.93 -11.74 10.91
N ASP A 214 -14.35 -12.59 10.06
CA ASP A 214 -13.13 -13.33 10.37
C ASP A 214 -11.90 -12.42 10.41
N ILE A 215 -11.91 -11.36 9.60
CA ILE A 215 -10.89 -10.32 9.60
C ILE A 215 -11.50 -8.93 9.69
N ALA A 216 -10.74 -7.96 10.19
CA ALA A 216 -11.10 -6.55 10.17
C ALA A 216 -10.22 -5.80 9.14
N LEU A 217 -10.85 -4.96 8.31
CA LEU A 217 -10.18 -4.15 7.29
C LEU A 217 -10.44 -2.67 7.52
N ALA A 218 -9.43 -1.85 7.26
CA ALA A 218 -9.59 -0.40 7.17
C ALA A 218 -10.19 0.00 5.82
N PRO A 219 -10.93 1.13 5.73
CA PRO A 219 -11.56 1.57 4.50
C PRO A 219 -10.63 1.66 3.26
N PRO A 220 -9.40 2.19 3.35
CA PRO A 220 -8.49 2.17 2.20
C PRO A 220 -8.11 0.75 1.76
N THR A 221 -7.88 -0.16 2.71
CA THR A 221 -7.54 -1.57 2.41
C THR A 221 -8.71 -2.26 1.71
N LEU A 222 -9.94 -2.07 2.23
CA LEU A 222 -11.15 -2.61 1.62
C LEU A 222 -11.34 -2.10 0.19
N ARG A 223 -11.22 -0.78 -0.04
CA ARG A 223 -11.34 -0.18 -1.37
C ARG A 223 -10.30 -0.71 -2.36
N ILE A 224 -9.05 -0.84 -1.94
CA ILE A 224 -8.01 -1.41 -2.79
C ILE A 224 -8.29 -2.88 -3.13
N LEU A 225 -8.76 -3.68 -2.17
CA LEU A 225 -9.15 -5.07 -2.43
C LEU A 225 -10.31 -5.15 -3.42
N GLU A 226 -11.31 -4.26 -3.30
CA GLU A 226 -12.44 -4.18 -4.24
C GLU A 226 -11.95 -3.81 -5.64
N ASP A 227 -11.08 -2.81 -5.79
CA ASP A 227 -10.48 -2.44 -7.08
C ASP A 227 -9.71 -3.63 -7.70
N LEU A 228 -8.92 -4.34 -6.89
CA LEU A 228 -8.14 -5.50 -7.34
C LEU A 228 -9.01 -6.71 -7.70
N SER A 229 -10.20 -6.86 -7.11
CA SER A 229 -11.06 -8.04 -7.30
C SER A 229 -11.58 -8.24 -8.73
N GLY A 230 -11.51 -7.20 -9.57
CA GLY A 230 -11.86 -7.24 -10.99
C GLY A 230 -10.74 -7.76 -11.92
N HIS A 231 -9.52 -7.94 -11.40
CA HIS A 231 -8.38 -8.37 -12.21
C HIS A 231 -8.19 -9.89 -12.19
N ILE A 232 -7.59 -10.42 -13.27
CA ILE A 232 -7.50 -11.87 -13.53
C ILE A 232 -6.07 -12.43 -13.39
N SER A 233 -5.05 -11.58 -13.22
CA SER A 233 -3.65 -12.02 -13.06
C SER A 233 -2.78 -10.92 -12.46
N VAL A 234 -1.61 -11.29 -11.95
CA VAL A 234 -0.61 -10.32 -11.49
C VAL A 234 -0.21 -9.35 -12.59
N SER A 235 0.06 -9.85 -13.82
CA SER A 235 0.42 -9.00 -14.95
C SER A 235 -0.69 -8.00 -15.28
N HIS A 236 -1.96 -8.44 -15.26
CA HIS A 236 -3.09 -7.54 -15.49
C HIS A 236 -3.18 -6.43 -14.43
N VAL A 237 -2.91 -6.74 -13.15
CA VAL A 237 -2.84 -5.73 -12.08
C VAL A 237 -1.69 -4.76 -12.31
N ILE A 238 -0.50 -5.25 -12.66
CA ILE A 238 0.68 -4.38 -12.91
C ILE A 238 0.43 -3.46 -14.11
N ASP A 239 -0.10 -3.99 -15.21
CA ASP A 239 -0.40 -3.22 -16.42
C ASP A 239 -1.48 -2.16 -16.15
N TRP A 240 -2.56 -2.53 -15.44
CA TRP A 240 -3.58 -1.59 -15.01
C TRP A 240 -3.00 -0.49 -14.11
N ALA A 241 -2.21 -0.86 -13.11
CA ALA A 241 -1.55 0.08 -12.22
C ALA A 241 -0.60 1.02 -12.97
N ALA A 242 0.14 0.49 -13.96
CA ALA A 242 1.07 1.28 -14.78
C ALA A 242 0.35 2.23 -15.75
N GLY A 243 -0.83 1.87 -16.21
CA GLY A 243 -1.58 2.67 -17.21
C GLY A 243 -2.48 3.76 -16.62
N ARG A 244 -2.77 3.74 -15.33
CA ARG A 244 -3.70 4.69 -14.73
C ARG A 244 -3.00 5.94 -14.19
N ASP A 245 -3.70 7.07 -14.22
CA ASP A 245 -3.31 8.25 -13.46
C ASP A 245 -3.62 8.05 -11.99
N VAL A 246 -2.72 8.51 -11.13
CA VAL A 246 -2.89 8.41 -9.67
C VAL A 246 -3.21 9.80 -9.12
N TRP A 247 -4.39 9.93 -8.54
CA TRP A 247 -4.86 11.15 -7.91
C TRP A 247 -4.99 10.94 -6.41
N PRO A 248 -4.63 11.94 -5.60
CA PRO A 248 -4.74 11.81 -4.14
C PRO A 248 -6.20 11.75 -3.70
N ILE A 249 -6.49 10.81 -2.82
CA ILE A 249 -7.80 10.63 -2.19
C ILE A 249 -7.67 11.06 -0.73
N MET A 250 -8.21 12.23 -0.38
CA MET A 250 -8.36 12.68 0.99
C MET A 250 -9.84 12.70 1.34
N PRO A 251 -10.34 11.65 1.99
CA PRO A 251 -11.76 11.55 2.32
C PRO A 251 -12.18 12.55 3.39
N LYS A 252 -13.48 12.81 3.46
CA LYS A 252 -14.11 13.48 4.60
C LYS A 252 -14.94 12.49 5.42
N VAL A 253 -14.91 12.66 6.73
CA VAL A 253 -15.76 11.86 7.64
C VAL A 253 -17.03 12.65 7.91
N GLY A 254 -18.18 12.05 7.60
CA GLY A 254 -19.49 12.64 7.78
C GLY A 254 -20.52 11.63 8.29
N THR A 255 -21.77 11.97 8.16
CA THR A 255 -22.92 11.13 8.51
C THR A 255 -23.87 11.04 7.31
N VAL A 256 -24.28 9.84 6.98
CA VAL A 256 -25.27 9.55 5.93
C VAL A 256 -26.32 8.64 6.52
N ASN A 257 -27.59 9.04 6.52
CA ASN A 257 -28.70 8.30 7.13
C ASN A 257 -28.37 7.85 8.58
N ASP A 258 -27.88 8.78 9.40
CA ASP A 258 -27.45 8.56 10.79
C ASP A 258 -26.30 7.56 10.99
N GLN A 259 -25.66 7.12 9.93
CA GLN A 259 -24.49 6.24 9.98
C GLN A 259 -23.22 7.02 9.67
N ILE A 260 -22.11 6.66 10.33
CA ILE A 260 -20.79 7.23 10.02
C ILE A 260 -20.42 6.83 8.60
N ALA A 261 -20.00 7.80 7.80
CA ALA A 261 -19.56 7.59 6.42
C ALA A 261 -18.23 8.29 6.14
N ILE A 262 -17.44 7.63 5.33
CA ILE A 262 -16.22 8.19 4.73
C ILE A 262 -16.57 8.52 3.29
N LEU A 263 -16.67 9.82 2.98
CA LEU A 263 -17.01 10.33 1.66
C LEU A 263 -15.75 10.57 0.86
N LEU A 264 -15.69 10.01 -0.33
CA LEU A 264 -14.57 10.18 -1.24
C LEU A 264 -14.71 11.49 -2.04
N PRO A 265 -13.64 12.05 -2.63
CA PRO A 265 -13.70 13.36 -3.30
C PRO A 265 -14.74 13.49 -4.43
N TRP A 266 -15.24 12.39 -4.96
CA TRP A 266 -16.29 12.33 -5.98
C TRP A 266 -17.69 12.02 -5.44
N ASP A 267 -17.85 11.98 -4.12
CA ASP A 267 -19.15 11.80 -3.51
C ASP A 267 -19.98 13.07 -3.62
N PRO A 268 -21.27 13.00 -4.02
CA PRO A 268 -22.14 14.19 -4.11
C PRO A 268 -22.28 14.99 -2.81
N GLY A 269 -22.16 14.32 -1.66
CA GLY A 269 -22.18 14.95 -0.34
C GLY A 269 -20.82 15.50 0.12
N PHE A 270 -19.75 15.31 -0.66
CA PHE A 270 -18.40 15.63 -0.23
C PHE A 270 -18.21 17.12 0.07
N GLU A 271 -18.67 18.02 -0.81
CA GLU A 271 -18.51 19.46 -0.64
C GLU A 271 -19.32 20.02 0.55
N ALA A 272 -20.46 19.42 0.83
CA ALA A 272 -21.32 19.81 1.97
C ALA A 272 -20.79 19.26 3.31
N THR A 273 -19.83 18.34 3.30
CA THR A 273 -19.26 17.74 4.52
C THR A 273 -18.05 18.54 4.97
N ASP A 274 -17.99 18.83 6.28
CA ASP A 274 -16.85 19.55 6.88
C ASP A 274 -15.54 18.78 6.75
N GLY A 275 -14.47 19.49 6.48
CA GLY A 275 -13.11 18.97 6.38
C GLY A 275 -12.33 19.65 5.27
N GLU A 276 -11.02 19.44 5.27
CA GLU A 276 -10.14 19.99 4.23
C GLU A 276 -10.37 19.24 2.90
N SER A 277 -10.24 19.97 1.79
CA SER A 277 -10.21 19.43 0.43
C SER A 277 -8.86 19.70 -0.21
N ILE A 278 -8.45 18.85 -1.13
CA ILE A 278 -7.26 19.09 -1.94
C ILE A 278 -7.67 20.01 -3.09
N LEU A 279 -7.03 21.19 -3.15
CA LEU A 279 -7.31 22.17 -4.20
C LEU A 279 -6.69 21.74 -5.54
N GLY A 280 -7.39 22.05 -6.64
CA GLY A 280 -6.89 21.83 -7.99
C GLY A 280 -7.07 20.40 -8.52
N LEU A 281 -7.80 19.54 -7.83
CA LEU A 281 -8.21 18.24 -8.38
C LEU A 281 -9.16 18.46 -9.57
N PRO A 282 -9.05 17.66 -10.63
CA PRO A 282 -9.98 17.70 -11.75
C PRO A 282 -11.39 17.30 -11.32
N HIS A 283 -12.40 17.85 -12.00
CA HIS A 283 -13.79 17.48 -11.80
C HIS A 283 -14.41 17.08 -13.16
N PRO A 284 -14.98 15.86 -13.32
CA PRO A 284 -15.07 14.83 -12.30
C PRO A 284 -13.70 14.29 -11.86
N HIS A 285 -13.62 13.78 -10.64
CA HIS A 285 -12.39 13.17 -10.13
C HIS A 285 -12.04 11.93 -10.96
N PRO A 286 -10.80 11.77 -11.45
CA PRO A 286 -10.45 10.64 -12.34
C PRO A 286 -10.65 9.25 -11.74
N ASN A 287 -10.68 9.15 -10.40
CA ASN A 287 -10.99 7.89 -9.69
C ASN A 287 -12.49 7.73 -9.39
N ALA A 288 -13.37 8.53 -10.02
CA ALA A 288 -14.81 8.54 -9.76
C ALA A 288 -15.56 7.27 -10.21
N GLU A 289 -14.86 6.31 -10.79
CA GLU A 289 -15.43 5.01 -11.11
C GLU A 289 -15.64 4.19 -9.82
N GLY A 290 -16.84 3.63 -9.67
CA GLY A 290 -17.18 2.79 -8.53
C GLY A 290 -17.74 3.56 -7.31
N PRO A 291 -17.73 2.94 -6.12
CA PRO A 291 -18.32 3.52 -4.91
C PRO A 291 -17.73 4.88 -4.52
N SER A 292 -18.61 5.81 -4.17
CA SER A 292 -18.24 7.18 -3.78
C SER A 292 -18.10 7.36 -2.27
N ARG A 293 -18.57 6.40 -1.48
CA ARG A 293 -18.53 6.44 0.00
C ARG A 293 -18.32 5.06 0.60
N VAL A 294 -17.86 5.05 1.85
CA VAL A 294 -17.75 3.85 2.67
C VAL A 294 -18.51 4.10 3.97
N VAL A 295 -19.59 3.35 4.21
CA VAL A 295 -20.51 3.55 5.33
C VAL A 295 -20.24 2.50 6.40
N LEU A 296 -20.26 2.91 7.68
CA LEU A 296 -20.12 2.01 8.81
C LEU A 296 -21.51 1.46 9.20
N GLU A 297 -21.75 0.21 8.87
CA GLU A 297 -22.95 -0.54 9.22
C GLU A 297 -22.61 -1.55 10.32
N GLY A 298 -23.13 -1.33 11.53
CA GLY A 298 -22.69 -2.10 12.70
C GLY A 298 -21.21 -1.87 13.02
N GLN A 299 -20.37 -2.87 12.81
CA GLN A 299 -18.91 -2.80 13.01
C GLN A 299 -18.12 -2.96 11.71
N GLN A 300 -18.79 -2.94 10.57
CA GLN A 300 -18.17 -3.18 9.26
C GLN A 300 -18.38 -2.00 8.32
N TRP A 301 -17.35 -1.74 7.52
CA TRP A 301 -17.40 -0.74 6.46
C TRP A 301 -17.93 -1.37 5.18
N HIS A 302 -18.85 -0.67 4.52
CA HIS A 302 -19.47 -1.07 3.25
C HIS A 302 -19.31 0.02 2.21
N SER A 303 -18.70 -0.34 1.07
CA SER A 303 -18.66 0.57 -0.07
C SER A 303 -20.02 0.72 -0.70
N ARG A 304 -20.44 1.97 -0.97
CA ARG A 304 -21.73 2.31 -1.54
C ARG A 304 -21.59 3.29 -2.69
N ASN A 305 -22.47 3.15 -3.68
CA ASN A 305 -22.73 4.18 -4.69
C ASN A 305 -23.89 5.03 -4.23
N ASP A 306 -23.85 6.34 -4.48
CA ASP A 306 -24.94 7.25 -4.10
C ASP A 306 -26.19 7.17 -4.97
N PHE A 307 -26.25 6.29 -5.96
CA PHE A 307 -27.36 6.20 -6.90
C PHE A 307 -28.56 5.37 -6.42
N ALA A 308 -28.57 4.95 -5.17
CA ALA A 308 -29.81 4.50 -4.56
C ALA A 308 -30.60 5.71 -4.02
N GLN A 309 -31.07 6.57 -4.90
CA GLN A 309 -32.28 7.33 -4.60
C GLN A 309 -33.38 6.33 -4.31
N SER A 310 -33.90 6.39 -3.08
CA SER A 310 -35.22 5.91 -2.79
C SER A 310 -36.12 6.23 -3.97
N SER A 311 -36.59 5.23 -4.70
CA SER A 311 -37.87 5.32 -5.39
C SER A 311 -38.86 5.68 -4.31
N VAL A 312 -39.28 6.92 -4.29
CA VAL A 312 -40.48 7.36 -3.59
C VAL A 312 -41.59 6.64 -4.34
N ASP A 313 -42.07 5.58 -3.74
CA ASP A 313 -43.37 5.01 -4.10
C ASP A 313 -44.42 6.07 -3.80
N ASP A 314 -45.00 6.63 -4.84
CA ASP A 314 -46.29 7.32 -4.80
C ASP A 314 -47.42 6.30 -4.63
#